data_a650514392b14671099b782a368489db
#
_entry.id   a650514392b14671099b782a368489db
#
_cell.length_a   1.000
_cell.length_b   1.000
_cell.length_c   1.000
_cell.angle_alpha   90.00
_cell.angle_beta   90.00
_cell.angle_gamma   90.00
#
_symmetry.space_group_name_H-M   'P 1'
#
loop_
_entity.id
_entity.type
_entity.pdbx_description
1 polymer ?
#
loop_
_entity_poly.entity_id
_entity_poly.type
_entity_poly.pdbx_seq_one_letter_code
_entity_poly.pdbx_strand_id
1 'polypeptide(L)'
;QLGFPALATILEMRPDFFIGTGDNVYYDHPMATRARTQAELRRKWHEQFVQPRFADLFSQVPTYWEKDDHDHRFNDSDSHTPVQGGHATVEDRQDPELAQQPSNQLGIHTFLEQVPIVDPCEKKPVTYRTYQVNRDLQIWLVEGRDYRSPNSLPDGPEKTLWGKQQIAWLHRTLLDSEATFKILISPTPLIGPDGA
;
A
#
# COMPACT_ATOMS: atom_id res chain seq x y z
N GLN A 1 -14.07 12.41 -15.62
CA GLN A 1 -14.27 10.96 -15.43
C GLN A 1 -15.22 10.73 -14.25
N LEU A 2 -15.97 9.63 -14.27
CA LEU A 2 -16.93 9.28 -13.20
C LEU A 2 -16.33 8.29 -12.17
N GLY A 3 -15.18 7.75 -12.44
CA GLY A 3 -14.58 6.63 -11.70
C GLY A 3 -15.01 5.27 -12.24
N PHE A 4 -14.50 4.19 -11.63
CA PHE A 4 -14.77 2.83 -12.08
C PHE A 4 -16.24 2.44 -11.86
N PRO A 5 -16.92 1.83 -12.85
CA PRO A 5 -18.30 1.36 -12.68
C PRO A 5 -18.50 0.39 -11.51
N ALA A 6 -17.50 -0.45 -11.23
CA ALA A 6 -17.53 -1.41 -10.12
C ALA A 6 -17.79 -0.75 -8.76
N LEU A 7 -17.32 0.50 -8.53
CA LEU A 7 -17.54 1.21 -7.27
C LEU A 7 -19.02 1.50 -7.03
N ALA A 8 -19.80 1.82 -8.07
CA ALA A 8 -21.24 1.99 -7.95
C ALA A 8 -21.93 0.67 -7.57
N THR A 9 -21.54 -0.44 -8.21
CA THR A 9 -22.05 -1.78 -7.87
C THR A 9 -21.71 -2.16 -6.42
N ILE A 10 -20.48 -1.89 -5.98
CA ILE A 10 -20.09 -2.13 -4.58
C ILE A 10 -20.97 -1.34 -3.62
N LEU A 11 -21.24 -0.06 -3.91
CA LEU A 11 -22.09 0.77 -3.08
C LEU A 11 -23.55 0.24 -3.03
N GLU A 12 -24.09 -0.21 -4.16
CA GLU A 12 -25.41 -0.86 -4.22
C GLU A 12 -25.52 -2.11 -3.37
N MET A 13 -24.41 -2.86 -3.20
CA MET A 13 -24.34 -4.04 -2.32
C MET A 13 -24.38 -3.69 -0.82
N ARG A 14 -24.24 -2.42 -0.46
CA ARG A 14 -24.24 -1.90 0.93
C ARG A 14 -23.25 -2.65 1.83
N PRO A 15 -21.96 -2.68 1.52
CA PRO A 15 -20.99 -3.36 2.36
C PRO A 15 -20.86 -2.65 3.71
N ASP A 16 -20.54 -3.39 4.77
CA ASP A 16 -20.27 -2.85 6.09
C ASP A 16 -18.97 -2.03 6.12
N PHE A 17 -18.00 -2.39 5.29
CA PHE A 17 -16.75 -1.66 5.10
C PHE A 17 -16.10 -2.02 3.75
N PHE A 18 -15.14 -1.20 3.35
CA PHE A 18 -14.30 -1.40 2.16
C PHE A 18 -12.82 -1.47 2.57
N ILE A 19 -12.05 -2.32 1.91
CA ILE A 19 -10.60 -2.39 2.09
C ILE A 19 -9.91 -2.13 0.76
N GLY A 20 -9.08 -1.09 0.71
CA GLY A 20 -8.14 -0.87 -0.39
C GLY A 20 -6.87 -1.69 -0.13
N THR A 21 -6.60 -2.69 -0.97
CA THR A 21 -5.52 -3.67 -0.77
C THR A 21 -4.23 -3.33 -1.53
N GLY A 22 -3.90 -2.05 -1.64
CA GLY A 22 -2.77 -1.56 -2.41
C GLY A 22 -3.16 -1.12 -3.81
N ASP A 23 -2.21 -0.52 -4.53
CA ASP A 23 -2.40 0.04 -5.88
C ASP A 23 -3.58 1.00 -5.98
N ASN A 24 -3.81 1.73 -4.89
CA ASN A 24 -4.90 2.70 -4.82
C ASN A 24 -4.72 3.86 -5.80
N VAL A 25 -3.46 4.22 -6.07
CA VAL A 25 -3.04 5.17 -7.10
C VAL A 25 -1.73 4.72 -7.73
N TYR A 26 -1.50 5.12 -8.97
CA TYR A 26 -0.29 4.77 -9.73
C TYR A 26 0.60 6.01 -9.90
N TYR A 27 1.67 6.10 -9.09
CA TYR A 27 2.64 7.21 -9.18
C TYR A 27 3.43 7.17 -10.48
N ASP A 28 3.76 5.98 -10.97
CA ASP A 28 4.57 5.71 -12.14
C ASP A 28 3.77 5.67 -13.45
N HIS A 29 2.45 5.59 -13.40
CA HIS A 29 1.59 5.56 -14.58
C HIS A 29 0.60 6.73 -14.66
N PRO A 30 0.27 7.19 -15.87
CA PRO A 30 0.99 6.95 -17.14
C PRO A 30 2.41 7.51 -17.10
N MET A 31 3.35 6.86 -17.80
CA MET A 31 4.77 7.23 -17.84
C MET A 31 5.00 8.74 -18.08
N ALA A 32 4.24 9.32 -19.03
CA ALA A 32 4.35 10.75 -19.38
C ALA A 32 3.97 11.72 -18.24
N THR A 33 3.20 11.26 -17.27
CA THR A 33 2.71 12.06 -16.12
C THR A 33 3.02 11.40 -14.78
N ARG A 34 4.09 10.60 -14.73
CA ARG A 34 4.55 9.98 -13.49
C ARG A 34 4.89 11.02 -12.43
N ALA A 35 4.58 10.71 -11.19
CA ALA A 35 4.81 11.59 -10.05
C ALA A 35 6.23 11.39 -9.49
N ARG A 36 6.92 12.48 -9.19
CA ARG A 36 8.30 12.50 -8.70
C ARG A 36 8.46 13.32 -7.43
N THR A 37 7.58 14.30 -7.26
CA THR A 37 7.57 15.23 -6.14
C THR A 37 6.36 14.99 -5.26
N GLN A 38 6.42 15.43 -4.02
CA GLN A 38 5.29 15.33 -3.07
C GLN A 38 4.00 15.95 -3.64
N ALA A 39 4.11 17.09 -4.31
CA ALA A 39 2.96 17.73 -4.92
C ALA A 39 2.32 16.89 -6.04
N GLU A 40 3.16 16.18 -6.82
CA GLU A 40 2.67 15.29 -7.88
C GLU A 40 2.08 14.01 -7.32
N LEU A 41 2.68 13.42 -6.27
CA LEU A 41 2.11 12.27 -5.57
C LEU A 41 0.72 12.62 -5.00
N ARG A 42 0.61 13.72 -4.26
CA ARG A 42 -0.67 14.24 -3.74
C ARG A 42 -1.71 14.46 -4.84
N ARG A 43 -1.27 15.00 -5.99
CA ARG A 43 -2.16 15.20 -7.13
C ARG A 43 -2.74 13.88 -7.64
N LYS A 44 -1.95 12.79 -7.73
CA LYS A 44 -2.44 11.47 -8.13
C LYS A 44 -3.58 10.97 -7.21
N TRP A 45 -3.42 11.12 -5.89
CA TRP A 45 -4.47 10.80 -4.93
C TRP A 45 -5.73 11.65 -5.15
N HIS A 46 -5.58 12.96 -5.27
CA HIS A 46 -6.72 13.85 -5.47
C HIS A 46 -7.42 13.59 -6.80
N GLU A 47 -6.70 13.41 -7.90
CA GLU A 47 -7.28 13.09 -9.21
C GLU A 47 -8.06 11.77 -9.20
N GLN A 48 -7.62 10.79 -8.43
CA GLN A 48 -8.29 9.50 -8.29
C GLN A 48 -9.55 9.62 -7.42
N PHE A 49 -9.42 10.14 -6.22
CA PHE A 49 -10.45 10.06 -5.20
C PHE A 49 -11.51 11.17 -5.28
N VAL A 50 -11.28 12.24 -6.04
CA VAL A 50 -12.30 13.25 -6.33
C VAL A 50 -13.34 12.77 -7.37
N GLN A 51 -13.09 11.67 -8.05
CA GLN A 51 -14.04 11.15 -9.04
C GLN A 51 -15.33 10.72 -8.36
N PRO A 52 -16.52 11.04 -8.92
CA PRO A 52 -17.81 10.90 -8.23
C PRO A 52 -18.06 9.54 -7.59
N ARG A 53 -17.77 8.43 -8.29
CA ARG A 53 -18.01 7.09 -7.74
C ARG A 53 -17.11 6.73 -6.56
N PHE A 54 -15.86 7.24 -6.51
CA PHE A 54 -15.01 7.12 -5.33
C PHE A 54 -15.59 7.94 -4.17
N ALA A 55 -15.93 9.20 -4.42
CA ALA A 55 -16.53 10.09 -3.41
C ALA A 55 -17.82 9.52 -2.86
N ASP A 56 -18.71 9.02 -3.72
CA ASP A 56 -19.99 8.42 -3.33
C ASP A 56 -19.78 7.19 -2.44
N LEU A 57 -18.87 6.28 -2.79
CA LEU A 57 -18.59 5.08 -2.00
C LEU A 57 -17.96 5.44 -0.65
N PHE A 58 -16.91 6.22 -0.65
CA PHE A 58 -16.12 6.49 0.57
C PHE A 58 -16.76 7.49 1.53
N SER A 59 -17.78 8.25 1.08
CA SER A 59 -18.59 9.06 1.98
C SER A 59 -19.64 8.26 2.76
N GLN A 60 -19.95 7.03 2.32
CA GLN A 60 -21.02 6.22 2.88
C GLN A 60 -20.53 4.92 3.54
N VAL A 61 -19.33 4.45 3.18
CA VAL A 61 -18.78 3.16 3.62
C VAL A 61 -17.48 3.39 4.37
N PRO A 62 -17.32 2.88 5.61
CA PRO A 62 -16.07 2.90 6.34
C PRO A 62 -14.95 2.22 5.53
N THR A 63 -13.73 2.77 5.61
CA THR A 63 -12.62 2.31 4.77
C THR A 63 -11.39 1.94 5.58
N TYR A 64 -10.69 0.90 5.14
CA TYR A 64 -9.37 0.50 5.60
C TYR A 64 -8.41 0.47 4.42
N TRP A 65 -7.11 0.72 4.64
CA TRP A 65 -6.18 0.94 3.56
C TRP A 65 -4.85 0.24 3.77
N GLU A 66 -4.38 -0.42 2.74
CA GLU A 66 -3.01 -0.88 2.56
C GLU A 66 -2.40 -0.18 1.35
N LYS A 67 -1.07 -0.14 1.26
CA LYS A 67 -0.36 0.25 0.06
C LYS A 67 0.37 -0.94 -0.55
N ASP A 68 0.61 -0.88 -1.87
CA ASP A 68 1.53 -1.76 -2.55
C ASP A 68 2.61 -0.92 -3.29
N ASP A 69 3.20 -1.41 -4.34
CA ASP A 69 4.37 -0.80 -4.97
C ASP A 69 4.05 0.48 -5.75
N HIS A 70 2.95 0.53 -6.50
CA HIS A 70 2.58 1.69 -7.31
C HIS A 70 2.16 2.92 -6.49
N ASP A 71 1.53 2.72 -5.34
CA ASP A 71 1.23 3.78 -4.38
C ASP A 71 2.28 3.93 -3.27
N HIS A 72 3.34 3.11 -3.35
CA HIS A 72 4.59 3.31 -2.63
C HIS A 72 5.56 4.17 -3.46
N ARG A 73 5.95 3.72 -4.66
CA ARG A 73 6.89 4.42 -5.54
C ARG A 73 6.66 4.11 -7.03
N PHE A 74 6.87 2.87 -7.45
CA PHE A 74 6.76 2.36 -8.82
C PHE A 74 6.78 0.84 -8.80
N ASN A 75 6.43 0.22 -9.94
CA ASN A 75 6.31 -1.22 -10.10
C ASN A 75 7.45 -2.01 -9.42
N ASP A 76 7.07 -2.96 -8.57
CA ASP A 76 7.92 -3.85 -7.78
C ASP A 76 9.00 -3.15 -6.93
N SER A 77 8.78 -1.91 -6.54
CA SER A 77 9.70 -1.18 -5.66
C SER A 77 9.62 -1.68 -4.21
N ASP A 78 10.73 -1.58 -3.51
CA ASP A 78 10.85 -1.82 -2.07
C ASP A 78 11.65 -0.70 -1.39
N SER A 79 11.85 -0.78 -0.07
CA SER A 79 12.60 0.23 0.70
C SER A 79 14.09 0.30 0.34
N HIS A 80 14.63 -0.74 -0.25
CA HIS A 80 16.04 -0.86 -0.65
C HIS A 80 16.27 -0.52 -2.11
N THR A 81 15.20 -0.43 -2.90
CA THR A 81 15.30 -0.07 -4.32
C THR A 81 15.88 1.34 -4.44
N PRO A 82 17.06 1.51 -5.06
CA PRO A 82 17.69 2.82 -5.20
C PRO A 82 16.79 3.83 -5.90
N VAL A 83 16.97 5.11 -5.60
CA VAL A 83 16.26 6.21 -6.31
C VAL A 83 16.61 6.19 -7.82
N GLN A 84 17.73 5.55 -8.18
CA GLN A 84 18.22 5.40 -9.56
C GLN A 84 17.89 4.02 -10.17
N GLY A 85 16.75 3.46 -9.84
CA GLY A 85 16.27 2.26 -10.48
C GLY A 85 16.50 0.97 -9.68
N GLY A 86 15.42 0.35 -9.25
CA GLY A 86 15.34 -0.96 -8.63
C GLY A 86 15.79 -2.06 -9.57
N HIS A 87 14.95 -2.92 -10.03
CA HIS A 87 15.25 -3.92 -11.06
C HIS A 87 15.60 -3.32 -12.44
N ALA A 88 16.08 -2.05 -12.43
CA ALA A 88 16.53 -1.39 -13.63
C ALA A 88 17.52 -2.29 -14.36
N THR A 89 17.18 -2.71 -15.55
CA THR A 89 18.12 -3.28 -16.53
C THR A 89 19.28 -2.31 -16.74
N VAL A 90 20.35 -2.75 -17.36
CA VAL A 90 21.49 -1.85 -17.67
C VAL A 90 21.02 -0.65 -18.50
N GLU A 91 19.99 -0.86 -19.33
CA GLU A 91 19.35 0.17 -20.17
C GLU A 91 18.54 1.16 -19.32
N ASP A 92 17.77 0.67 -18.34
CA ASP A 92 17.01 1.51 -17.40
C ASP A 92 17.91 2.41 -16.55
N ARG A 93 19.11 1.95 -16.17
CA ARG A 93 20.09 2.75 -15.39
C ARG A 93 20.67 3.92 -16.17
N GLN A 94 20.55 3.91 -17.50
CA GLN A 94 20.96 4.99 -18.38
C GLN A 94 19.82 5.97 -18.68
N ASP A 95 18.58 5.65 -18.27
CA ASP A 95 17.45 6.56 -18.43
C ASP A 95 17.48 7.64 -17.33
N PRO A 96 17.78 8.92 -17.68
CA PRO A 96 17.78 10.01 -16.72
C PRO A 96 16.42 10.20 -16.04
N GLU A 97 15.35 9.65 -16.61
CA GLU A 97 14.01 9.77 -16.08
C GLU A 97 13.75 8.79 -14.94
N LEU A 98 14.39 7.60 -14.93
CA LEU A 98 14.35 6.67 -13.80
C LEU A 98 15.15 7.18 -12.60
N ALA A 99 16.14 8.04 -12.84
CA ALA A 99 16.91 8.70 -11.80
C ALA A 99 16.10 9.66 -10.91
N GLN A 100 14.85 9.97 -11.28
CA GLN A 100 13.99 10.95 -10.58
C GLN A 100 12.77 10.29 -9.93
N GLN A 101 12.82 9.01 -9.59
CA GLN A 101 11.73 8.34 -8.90
C GLN A 101 11.57 8.86 -7.44
N PRO A 102 10.37 8.80 -6.85
CA PRO A 102 10.16 9.18 -5.47
C PRO A 102 11.07 8.40 -4.52
N SER A 103 11.54 9.03 -3.45
CA SER A 103 12.25 8.32 -2.40
C SER A 103 11.29 7.42 -1.60
N ASN A 104 11.83 6.39 -0.95
CA ASN A 104 11.08 5.52 -0.05
C ASN A 104 10.30 6.33 1.02
N GLN A 105 10.98 7.28 1.68
CA GLN A 105 10.36 8.12 2.70
C GLN A 105 9.22 9.00 2.14
N LEU A 106 9.37 9.49 0.91
CA LEU A 106 8.34 10.31 0.28
C LEU A 106 7.08 9.49 -0.02
N GLY A 107 7.24 8.25 -0.51
CA GLY A 107 6.12 7.32 -0.73
C GLY A 107 5.37 7.00 0.57
N ILE A 108 6.10 6.57 1.60
CA ILE A 108 5.53 6.27 2.94
C ILE A 108 4.80 7.50 3.50
N HIS A 109 5.46 8.65 3.50
CA HIS A 109 4.90 9.90 4.05
C HIS A 109 3.61 10.30 3.34
N THR A 110 3.61 10.24 1.99
CA THR A 110 2.43 10.62 1.21
C THR A 110 1.28 9.64 1.46
N PHE A 111 1.53 8.33 1.51
CA PHE A 111 0.50 7.36 1.84
C PHE A 111 -0.13 7.65 3.21
N LEU A 112 0.68 7.78 4.26
CA LEU A 112 0.22 8.09 5.62
C LEU A 112 -0.52 9.43 5.72
N GLU A 113 -0.24 10.37 4.84
CA GLU A 113 -0.93 11.66 4.77
C GLU A 113 -2.28 11.57 4.07
N GLN A 114 -2.39 10.72 3.03
CA GLN A 114 -3.56 10.69 2.14
C GLN A 114 -4.66 9.73 2.60
N VAL A 115 -4.34 8.77 3.48
CA VAL A 115 -5.32 7.80 4.00
C VAL A 115 -5.53 7.94 5.50
N PRO A 116 -6.74 7.71 6.02
CA PRO A 116 -7.09 7.96 7.43
C PRO A 116 -6.67 6.78 8.33
N ILE A 117 -5.40 6.38 8.31
CA ILE A 117 -4.90 5.24 9.11
C ILE A 117 -4.02 5.65 10.29
N VAL A 118 -3.62 6.93 10.36
CA VAL A 118 -2.75 7.44 11.42
C VAL A 118 -3.59 8.00 12.57
N ASP A 119 -3.34 7.50 13.79
CA ASP A 119 -3.85 8.16 14.98
C ASP A 119 -3.10 9.48 15.18
N PRO A 120 -3.79 10.62 15.37
CA PRO A 120 -3.16 11.92 15.61
C PRO A 120 -2.17 11.96 16.78
N CYS A 121 -2.29 11.02 17.74
CA CYS A 121 -1.39 10.88 18.87
C CYS A 121 -0.16 10.01 18.57
N GLU A 122 -0.11 9.33 17.43
CA GLU A 122 0.97 8.43 17.06
C GLU A 122 2.21 9.20 16.62
N LYS A 123 3.31 9.11 17.39
CA LYS A 123 4.54 9.85 17.11
C LYS A 123 5.38 9.25 15.98
N LYS A 124 5.25 7.96 15.73
CA LYS A 124 6.00 7.20 14.70
C LYS A 124 5.04 6.22 14.03
N PRO A 125 4.19 6.72 13.13
CA PRO A 125 3.22 5.86 12.47
C PRO A 125 3.94 4.82 11.60
N VAL A 126 3.42 3.60 11.64
CA VAL A 126 3.80 2.50 10.75
C VAL A 126 2.69 2.26 9.73
N THR A 127 2.99 1.58 8.64
CA THR A 127 2.05 1.37 7.53
C THR A 127 1.21 0.10 7.67
N TYR A 128 1.60 -0.82 8.56
CA TYR A 128 0.78 -1.99 8.90
C TYR A 128 -0.13 -1.72 10.10
N ARG A 129 -1.33 -2.31 10.12
CA ARG A 129 -2.38 -2.03 11.10
C ARG A 129 -3.16 -3.30 11.48
N THR A 130 -3.81 -3.27 12.63
CA THR A 130 -4.88 -4.20 12.98
C THR A 130 -6.07 -3.43 13.53
N TYR A 131 -7.27 -3.89 13.19
CA TYR A 131 -8.51 -3.28 13.61
C TYR A 131 -9.47 -4.33 14.15
N GLN A 132 -9.97 -4.10 15.35
CA GLN A 132 -11.11 -4.83 15.88
C GLN A 132 -12.38 -4.24 15.24
N VAL A 133 -12.90 -4.89 14.20
CA VAL A 133 -14.09 -4.42 13.46
C VAL A 133 -15.34 -4.54 14.32
N ASN A 134 -15.47 -5.69 15.01
CA ASN A 134 -16.49 -5.93 16.02
C ASN A 134 -15.98 -7.00 17.00
N ARG A 135 -16.80 -7.45 17.96
CA ARG A 135 -16.43 -8.46 18.95
C ARG A 135 -15.82 -9.73 18.34
N ASP A 136 -16.37 -10.18 17.22
CA ASP A 136 -16.03 -11.47 16.62
C ASP A 136 -15.07 -11.38 15.44
N LEU A 137 -14.81 -10.17 14.91
CA LEU A 137 -13.99 -9.97 13.72
C LEU A 137 -12.85 -8.99 13.99
N GLN A 138 -11.64 -9.44 13.78
CA GLN A 138 -10.45 -8.61 13.72
C GLN A 138 -9.72 -8.83 12.39
N ILE A 139 -9.22 -7.73 11.81
CA ILE A 139 -8.46 -7.74 10.57
C ILE A 139 -7.04 -7.25 10.82
N TRP A 140 -6.08 -7.81 10.09
CA TRP A 140 -4.68 -7.40 10.04
C TRP A 140 -4.35 -7.01 8.62
N LEU A 141 -3.90 -5.79 8.46
CA LEU A 141 -3.40 -5.26 7.19
C LEU A 141 -1.88 -5.22 7.28
N VAL A 142 -1.22 -6.12 6.56
CA VAL A 142 0.24 -6.20 6.56
C VAL A 142 0.82 -5.43 5.38
N GLU A 143 2.05 -5.01 5.55
CA GLU A 143 2.74 -4.15 4.60
C GLU A 143 3.90 -4.91 3.95
N GLY A 144 3.95 -4.92 2.64
CA GLY A 144 4.85 -5.75 1.86
C GLY A 144 6.05 -5.01 1.23
N ARG A 145 6.18 -3.68 1.37
CA ARG A 145 7.20 -2.88 0.68
C ARG A 145 8.21 -2.20 1.60
N ASP A 146 7.77 -1.70 2.78
CA ASP A 146 8.62 -0.88 3.67
C ASP A 146 9.65 -1.70 4.43
N TYR A 147 9.33 -2.94 4.77
CA TYR A 147 10.08 -3.77 5.71
C TYR A 147 10.66 -5.02 5.10
N ARG A 148 10.38 -5.29 3.83
CA ARG A 148 10.88 -6.48 3.13
C ARG A 148 12.38 -6.40 2.89
N SER A 149 13.00 -7.57 2.77
CA SER A 149 14.36 -7.68 2.25
C SER A 149 14.42 -7.21 0.80
N PRO A 150 15.59 -6.74 0.32
CA PRO A 150 15.75 -6.39 -1.09
C PRO A 150 15.26 -7.51 -2.01
N ASN A 151 14.55 -7.16 -3.07
CA ASN A 151 14.11 -8.15 -4.07
C ASN A 151 15.28 -8.94 -4.65
N SER A 152 16.44 -8.30 -4.81
CA SER A 152 17.69 -8.90 -5.30
C SER A 152 18.38 -9.85 -4.33
N LEU A 153 17.94 -9.90 -3.04
CA LEU A 153 18.53 -10.83 -2.09
C LEU A 153 18.14 -12.27 -2.47
N PRO A 154 19.12 -13.22 -2.56
CA PRO A 154 18.82 -14.62 -2.79
C PRO A 154 17.83 -15.18 -1.76
N ASP A 155 16.98 -16.12 -2.18
CA ASP A 155 16.05 -16.79 -1.27
C ASP A 155 16.80 -17.57 -0.20
N GLY A 156 16.34 -17.46 1.03
CA GLY A 156 16.97 -18.09 2.19
C GLY A 156 16.37 -17.62 3.51
N PRO A 157 16.87 -18.13 4.64
CA PRO A 157 16.32 -17.86 5.98
C PRO A 157 16.35 -16.38 6.38
N GLU A 158 17.22 -15.59 5.76
CA GLU A 158 17.38 -14.16 6.06
C GLU A 158 16.47 -13.27 5.18
N LYS A 159 15.88 -13.82 4.11
CA LYS A 159 14.95 -13.08 3.25
C LYS A 159 13.56 -13.07 3.86
N THR A 160 12.98 -11.90 3.98
CA THR A 160 11.65 -11.72 4.59
C THR A 160 10.81 -10.72 3.82
N LEU A 161 9.53 -11.01 3.71
CA LEU A 161 8.53 -10.11 3.11
C LEU A 161 8.15 -8.98 4.08
N TRP A 162 8.06 -9.25 5.38
CA TRP A 162 7.49 -8.32 6.35
C TRP A 162 8.51 -7.72 7.33
N GLY A 163 9.75 -8.22 7.34
CA GLY A 163 10.77 -7.80 8.30
C GLY A 163 10.49 -8.28 9.73
N LYS A 164 11.53 -8.28 10.55
CA LYS A 164 11.48 -8.83 11.91
C LYS A 164 10.49 -8.08 12.82
N GLN A 165 10.42 -6.76 12.68
CA GLN A 165 9.56 -5.91 13.52
C GLN A 165 8.08 -6.17 13.28
N GLN A 166 7.66 -6.20 12.02
CA GLN A 166 6.27 -6.45 11.65
C GLN A 166 5.86 -7.89 12.00
N ILE A 167 6.74 -8.88 11.77
CA ILE A 167 6.50 -10.27 12.16
C ILE A 167 6.27 -10.39 13.67
N ALA A 168 7.11 -9.76 14.48
CA ALA A 168 6.96 -9.78 15.96
C ALA A 168 5.64 -9.11 16.39
N TRP A 169 5.27 -8.00 15.76
CA TRP A 169 3.98 -7.34 16.00
C TRP A 169 2.81 -8.24 15.61
N LEU A 170 2.86 -8.88 14.44
CA LEU A 170 1.81 -9.76 13.93
C LEU A 170 1.60 -10.95 14.87
N HIS A 171 2.67 -11.63 15.28
CA HIS A 171 2.59 -12.75 16.22
C HIS A 171 1.96 -12.33 17.54
N ARG A 172 2.42 -11.24 18.13
CA ARG A 172 1.87 -10.75 19.40
C ARG A 172 0.38 -10.43 19.27
N THR A 173 0.00 -9.64 18.28
CA THR A 173 -1.39 -9.18 18.15
C THR A 173 -2.34 -10.30 17.73
N LEU A 174 -1.89 -11.32 17.01
CA LEU A 174 -2.68 -12.52 16.71
C LEU A 174 -2.93 -13.37 17.96
N LEU A 175 -1.91 -13.52 18.82
CA LEU A 175 -2.03 -14.27 20.08
C LEU A 175 -2.91 -13.54 21.11
N ASP A 176 -2.80 -12.23 21.18
CA ASP A 176 -3.58 -11.38 22.08
C ASP A 176 -5.05 -11.24 21.65
N SER A 177 -5.38 -11.58 20.42
CA SER A 177 -6.74 -11.43 19.89
C SER A 177 -7.69 -12.50 20.38
N GLU A 178 -8.85 -12.08 20.90
CA GLU A 178 -9.97 -12.93 21.28
C GLU A 178 -11.04 -13.05 20.19
N ALA A 179 -10.86 -12.41 19.03
CA ALA A 179 -11.82 -12.46 17.93
C ALA A 179 -12.00 -13.88 17.38
N THR A 180 -13.24 -14.26 17.10
CA THR A 180 -13.60 -15.55 16.50
C THR A 180 -13.03 -15.68 15.08
N PHE A 181 -13.15 -14.61 14.30
CA PHE A 181 -12.63 -14.53 12.93
C PHE A 181 -11.43 -13.58 12.89
N LYS A 182 -10.32 -14.11 12.39
CA LYS A 182 -9.07 -13.39 12.19
C LYS A 182 -8.75 -13.40 10.70
N ILE A 183 -8.77 -12.23 10.08
CA ILE A 183 -8.51 -12.10 8.64
C ILE A 183 -7.18 -11.35 8.45
N LEU A 184 -6.22 -12.02 7.83
CA LEU A 184 -4.97 -11.43 7.39
C LEU A 184 -5.13 -10.98 5.93
N ILE A 185 -4.84 -9.72 5.67
CA ILE A 185 -4.91 -9.10 4.35
C ILE A 185 -3.49 -8.67 3.97
N SER A 186 -3.07 -9.00 2.76
CA SER A 186 -1.74 -8.68 2.25
C SER A 186 -1.85 -8.16 0.82
N PRO A 187 -1.26 -7.01 0.51
CA PRO A 187 -1.23 -6.50 -0.87
C PRO A 187 -0.36 -7.37 -1.78
N THR A 188 0.69 -7.97 -1.22
CA THR A 188 1.59 -8.88 -1.94
C THR A 188 1.14 -10.34 -1.74
N PRO A 189 1.10 -11.19 -2.80
CA PRO A 189 0.81 -12.61 -2.68
C PRO A 189 1.73 -13.32 -1.69
N LEU A 190 1.17 -14.18 -0.84
CA LEU A 190 1.93 -14.94 0.16
C LEU A 190 2.41 -16.28 -0.37
N ILE A 191 1.77 -16.81 -1.42
CA ILE A 191 2.01 -18.14 -1.99
C ILE A 191 1.95 -18.03 -3.51
N GLY A 192 2.93 -18.62 -4.17
CA GLY A 192 3.02 -18.66 -5.63
C GLY A 192 3.92 -17.56 -6.20
N PRO A 193 4.21 -17.65 -7.49
CA PRO A 193 4.95 -16.60 -8.16
C PRO A 193 4.09 -15.33 -8.18
N ASP A 194 4.72 -14.23 -7.88
CA ASP A 194 4.20 -12.92 -8.26
C ASP A 194 4.23 -12.91 -9.79
N GLY A 195 3.06 -13.09 -10.39
CA GLY A 195 2.91 -13.31 -11.83
C GLY A 195 2.95 -12.03 -12.66
N ALA A 196 3.69 -11.04 -12.18
CA ALA A 196 3.91 -9.80 -12.90
C ALA A 196 4.81 -9.96 -14.11
#